data_bb43b9bcf776b7c984ebb06fd498937b
#
_entry.id   bb43b9bcf776b7c984ebb06fd498937b
#
_cell.length_a   1.000
_cell.length_b   1.000
_cell.length_c   1.000
_cell.angle_alpha   90.00
_cell.angle_beta   90.00
_cell.angle_gamma   90.00
#
_symmetry.space_group_name_H-M   'P 1'
#
loop_
_entity.id
_entity.type
_entity.pdbx_description
1 polymer ?
#
loop_
_entity_poly.entity_id
_entity_poly.type
_entity_poly.pdbx_seq_one_letter_code
_entity_poly.pdbx_strand_id
1 'polypeptide(L)'
;MSYGKIDIHDFYCMKCGQKAISCVRPQAHRREQFHRKKLYCPHCKTTLNCIEVKNDAEAFEFREMFEAGEFEQEVIISLEECAVNG
;
A
#
# COMPACT_ATOMS: atom_id res chain seq x y z
N MET A 1 24.51 13.62 -15.80
CA MET A 1 24.09 13.33 -15.69
C MET A 1 23.25 12.84 -15.08
N SER A 2 22.73 13.13 -14.63
CA SER A 2 22.07 12.34 -13.88
C SER A 2 20.84 11.99 -14.47
N TYR A 3 20.52 10.84 -14.40
CA TYR A 3 19.43 10.38 -14.98
C TYR A 3 18.30 10.50 -14.13
N GLY A 4 18.05 11.32 -13.36
CA GLY A 4 17.04 11.34 -12.44
C GLY A 4 17.11 10.15 -11.54
N LYS A 5 17.02 10.31 -10.27
CA LYS A 5 17.04 9.19 -9.37
C LYS A 5 15.69 8.53 -9.36
N ILE A 6 15.68 7.22 -9.15
CA ILE A 6 14.44 6.50 -9.01
C ILE A 6 14.41 5.86 -7.63
N ASP A 7 13.22 5.73 -7.09
CA ASP A 7 12.99 5.09 -5.79
C ASP A 7 12.11 3.89 -6.00
N ILE A 8 12.24 2.92 -5.11
CA ILE A 8 11.35 1.78 -5.12
C ILE A 8 10.37 1.96 -3.99
N HIS A 9 9.09 2.05 -4.34
CA HIS A 9 8.03 2.19 -3.34
C HIS A 9 7.34 0.85 -3.19
N ASP A 10 7.14 0.43 -1.96
CA ASP A 10 6.48 -0.82 -1.66
C ASP A 10 5.00 -0.55 -1.37
N PHE A 11 4.15 -1.48 -1.80
CA PHE A 11 2.73 -1.41 -1.48
C PHE A 11 2.40 -2.53 -0.53
N TYR A 12 1.92 -2.17 0.65
CA TYR A 12 1.57 -3.14 1.68
C TYR A 12 0.07 -3.34 1.75
N CYS A 13 -0.36 -4.59 1.80
CA CYS A 13 -1.77 -4.92 1.92
C CYS A 13 -2.30 -4.50 3.29
N MET A 14 -3.41 -3.80 3.31
CA MET A 14 -3.99 -3.34 4.57
C MET A 14 -4.65 -4.45 5.35
N LYS A 15 -4.96 -5.56 4.69
CA LYS A 15 -5.63 -6.67 5.36
C LYS A 15 -4.64 -7.61 6.04
N CYS A 16 -3.59 -8.02 5.35
CA CYS A 16 -2.63 -8.97 5.91
C CYS A 16 -1.32 -8.32 6.36
N GLY A 17 -1.11 -7.05 6.00
CA GLY A 17 0.09 -6.34 6.41
C GLY A 17 1.35 -6.74 5.67
N GLN A 18 1.22 -7.55 4.62
CA GLN A 18 2.37 -8.03 3.87
C GLN A 18 2.59 -7.20 2.62
N LYS A 19 3.83 -7.17 2.14
CA LYS A 19 4.13 -6.46 0.92
C LYS A 19 3.50 -7.20 -0.26
N ALA A 20 2.65 -6.49 -1.00
CA ALA A 20 1.98 -7.08 -2.15
C ALA A 20 2.80 -6.92 -3.41
N ILE A 21 3.35 -5.71 -3.63
CA ILE A 21 4.08 -5.43 -4.86
C ILE A 21 4.98 -4.22 -4.62
N SER A 22 6.04 -4.10 -5.41
CA SER A 22 6.91 -2.94 -5.38
C SER A 22 6.85 -2.27 -6.76
N CYS A 23 6.89 -0.96 -6.78
CA CYS A 23 6.88 -0.20 -8.00
C CYS A 23 8.06 0.76 -8.03
N VAL A 24 8.62 0.96 -9.22
CA VAL A 24 9.66 1.94 -9.41
C VAL A 24 9.01 3.29 -9.67
N ARG A 25 9.45 4.32 -8.94
CA ARG A 25 8.92 5.67 -9.08
C ARG A 25 10.05 6.65 -9.32
N PRO A 26 9.84 7.68 -10.15
CA PRO A 26 10.85 8.73 -10.25
C PRO A 26 10.92 9.46 -8.92
N GLN A 27 12.11 9.90 -8.56
CA GLN A 27 12.30 10.57 -7.29
C GLN A 27 11.48 11.86 -7.21
N ALA A 28 11.23 12.48 -8.35
CA ALA A 28 10.42 13.68 -8.38
C ALA A 28 8.92 13.42 -8.26
N HIS A 29 8.52 12.15 -8.32
CA HIS A 29 7.10 11.79 -8.22
C HIS A 29 6.62 12.05 -6.80
N ARG A 30 5.60 12.89 -6.67
CA ARG A 30 5.08 13.23 -5.36
C ARG A 30 3.75 12.59 -5.11
N ARG A 31 3.62 11.97 -3.95
CA ARG A 31 2.38 11.36 -3.52
C ARG A 31 2.17 11.69 -2.07
N GLU A 32 0.93 11.68 -1.64
CA GLU A 32 0.64 11.81 -0.24
C GLU A 32 1.23 10.63 0.53
N GLN A 33 1.57 10.86 1.78
CA GLN A 33 2.03 9.78 2.62
C GLN A 33 0.93 8.74 2.73
N PHE A 34 1.30 7.48 2.60
CA PHE A 34 0.37 6.35 2.67
C PHE A 34 -0.74 6.45 1.63
N HIS A 35 -0.36 6.81 0.41
CA HIS A 35 -1.31 6.84 -0.71
C HIS A 35 -1.91 5.44 -0.90
N ARG A 36 -3.24 5.36 -1.04
CA ARG A 36 -3.93 4.10 -1.22
C ARG A 36 -4.13 3.82 -2.70
N LYS A 37 -3.91 2.56 -3.07
CA LYS A 37 -4.15 2.14 -4.45
C LYS A 37 -4.68 0.71 -4.41
N LYS A 38 -5.68 0.42 -5.23
CA LYS A 38 -6.23 -0.93 -5.32
C LYS A 38 -5.27 -1.80 -6.10
N LEU A 39 -4.81 -2.86 -5.46
CA LEU A 39 -3.87 -3.79 -6.07
C LEU A 39 -4.20 -5.21 -5.63
N TYR A 40 -3.83 -6.16 -6.45
CA TYR A 40 -4.03 -7.55 -6.11
C TYR A 40 -3.00 -7.97 -5.06
N CYS A 41 -3.46 -8.54 -3.97
CA CYS A 41 -2.58 -9.06 -2.95
C CYS A 41 -2.46 -10.57 -3.11
N PRO A 42 -1.27 -11.08 -3.44
CA PRO A 42 -1.10 -12.52 -3.62
C PRO A 42 -1.25 -13.32 -2.32
N HIS A 43 -1.07 -12.65 -1.18
CA HIS A 43 -1.24 -13.32 0.11
C HIS A 43 -2.71 -13.49 0.46
N CYS A 44 -3.53 -12.48 0.15
CA CYS A 44 -4.96 -12.55 0.39
C CYS A 44 -5.72 -13.10 -0.79
N LYS A 45 -5.07 -13.15 -1.95
CA LYS A 45 -5.65 -13.63 -3.19
C LYS A 45 -6.89 -12.85 -3.60
N THR A 46 -6.84 -11.55 -3.38
CA THR A 46 -7.93 -10.67 -3.75
C THR A 46 -7.40 -9.26 -3.95
N THR A 47 -8.16 -8.43 -4.65
CA THR A 47 -7.80 -7.05 -4.88
C THR A 47 -8.40 -6.19 -3.78
N LEU A 48 -7.57 -5.38 -3.17
CA LEU A 48 -8.02 -4.46 -2.14
C LEU A 48 -7.04 -3.30 -2.04
N ASN A 49 -7.36 -2.34 -1.17
CA ASN A 49 -6.51 -1.18 -1.03
C ASN A 49 -5.18 -1.55 -0.39
N CYS A 50 -4.11 -1.09 -1.02
CA CYS A 50 -2.76 -1.23 -0.49
C CYS A 50 -2.20 0.15 -0.23
N ILE A 51 -1.24 0.23 0.68
CA ILE A 51 -0.65 1.50 1.07
C ILE A 51 0.73 1.63 0.48
N GLU A 52 0.99 2.76 -0.15
CA GLU A 52 2.31 3.06 -0.73
C GLU A 52 3.25 3.54 0.37
N VAL A 53 4.38 2.85 0.50
CA VAL A 53 5.40 3.15 1.50
C VAL A 53 6.68 3.50 0.75
N LYS A 54 7.25 4.66 1.04
CA LYS A 54 8.39 5.18 0.29
C LYS A 54 9.73 4.79 0.85
N ASN A 55 9.79 4.50 2.13
CA ASN A 55 11.07 4.18 2.78
C ASN A 55 10.81 3.35 4.04
N ASP A 56 11.90 2.97 4.71
CA ASP A 56 11.79 2.11 5.88
C ASP A 56 11.06 2.77 7.03
N ALA A 57 11.21 4.09 7.18
CA ALA A 57 10.52 4.79 8.25
C ALA A 57 9.01 4.72 8.06
N GLU A 58 8.54 4.88 6.82
CA GLU A 58 7.12 4.77 6.55
C GLU A 58 6.63 3.33 6.71
N ALA A 59 7.48 2.35 6.36
CA ALA A 59 7.13 0.96 6.56
C ALA A 59 6.93 0.65 8.04
N PHE A 60 7.78 1.21 8.88
CA PHE A 60 7.67 1.02 10.31
C PHE A 60 6.39 1.67 10.84
N GLU A 61 6.09 2.89 10.40
CA GLU A 61 4.86 3.57 10.78
C GLU A 61 3.63 2.77 10.34
N PHE A 62 3.65 2.26 9.12
CA PHE A 62 2.54 1.46 8.62
C PHE A 62 2.33 0.24 9.52
N ARG A 63 3.43 -0.43 9.89
CA ARG A 63 3.34 -1.62 10.71
C ARG A 63 2.73 -1.31 12.07
N GLU A 64 3.11 -0.21 12.67
CA GLU A 64 2.56 0.17 13.95
C GLU A 64 1.07 0.47 13.85
N MET A 65 0.67 1.19 12.80
CA MET A 65 -0.74 1.50 12.59
C MET A 65 -1.54 0.23 12.29
N PHE A 66 -0.95 -0.67 11.51
CA PHE A 66 -1.61 -1.92 11.17
C PHE A 66 -1.86 -2.75 12.43
N GLU A 67 -0.86 -2.86 13.29
CA GLU A 67 -0.99 -3.64 14.52
C GLU A 67 -1.96 -3.00 15.51
N ALA A 68 -2.13 -1.68 15.41
CA ALA A 68 -3.09 -0.98 16.25
C ALA A 68 -4.53 -1.10 15.71
N GLY A 69 -4.70 -1.72 14.54
CA GLY A 69 -6.03 -1.90 13.96
C GLY A 69 -6.57 -0.67 13.26
N GLU A 70 -5.73 0.29 12.93
CA GLU A 70 -6.19 1.55 12.35
C GLU A 70 -6.74 1.40 10.94
N PHE A 71 -6.40 0.30 10.26
CA PHE A 71 -6.87 0.11 8.89
C PHE A 71 -8.04 -0.84 8.77
N GLU A 72 -8.55 -1.36 9.88
CA GLU A 72 -9.59 -2.38 9.84
C GLU A 72 -10.86 -1.89 9.16
N GLN A 73 -11.27 -0.67 9.46
CA GLN A 73 -12.47 -0.10 8.84
C GLN A 73 -12.30 0.04 7.33
N GLU A 74 -11.14 0.53 6.91
CA GLU A 74 -10.90 0.70 5.47
C GLU A 74 -10.89 -0.63 4.75
N VAL A 75 -10.36 -1.67 5.37
CA VAL A 75 -10.34 -3.00 4.78
C VAL A 75 -11.76 -3.53 4.59
N ILE A 76 -12.61 -3.36 5.59
CA ILE A 76 -13.98 -3.82 5.51
C ILE A 76 -14.72 -3.11 4.39
N ILE A 77 -14.57 -1.80 4.30
CA ILE A 77 -15.22 -1.01 3.25
C ILE A 77 -14.72 -1.43 1.88
N SER A 78 -13.41 -1.63 1.75
CA SER A 78 -12.82 -2.02 0.49
C SER A 78 -13.35 -3.38 0.01
N LEU A 79 -13.48 -4.33 0.92
CA LEU A 79 -13.98 -5.65 0.57
C LEU A 79 -15.45 -5.61 0.21
N GLU A 80 -16.22 -4.77 0.90
CA GLU A 80 -17.64 -4.62 0.58
C GLU A 80 -17.82 -4.02 -0.80
N GLU A 81 -17.00 -3.06 -1.16
CA GLU A 81 -17.05 -2.47 -2.49
C GLU A 81 -16.75 -3.49 -3.57
N CYS A 82 -15.77 -4.33 -3.32
CA CYS A 82 -15.44 -5.39 -4.27
C CYS A 82 -16.60 -6.36 -4.41
N ALA A 83 -17.26 -6.70 -3.32
CA ALA A 83 -18.37 -7.63 -3.36
C ALA A 83 -19.55 -7.05 -4.15
N VAL A 84 -19.79 -5.75 -4.00
CA VAL A 84 -20.89 -5.10 -4.69
C VAL A 84 -20.64 -5.04 -6.19
N ASN A 85 -19.40 -4.82 -6.56
CA ASN A 85 -19.06 -4.68 -7.97
C ASN A 85 -18.72 -6.01 -8.63
N GLY A 86 -18.59 -7.05 -7.85
CA GLY A 86 -18.15 -8.34 -8.36
C GLY A 86 -19.18 -9.10 -9.12
#